data_f970fc494a05242f1d82dc4d3fe51dbf
#
_entry.id   f970fc494a05242f1d82dc4d3fe51dbf
#
_cell.length_a   1.000
_cell.length_b   1.000
_cell.length_c   1.000
_cell.angle_alpha   90.00
_cell.angle_beta   90.00
_cell.angle_gamma   90.00
#
_symmetry.space_group_name_H-M   'P 1'
#
loop_
_entity.id
_entity.type
_entity.pdbx_description
1 polymer ?
#
loop_
_entity_poly.entity_id
_entity_poly.type
_entity_poly.pdbx_seq_one_letter_code
_entity_poly.pdbx_strand_id
1 'polypeptide(L)'
;MLRTIRLTTALICFTLITLLFLDFTGTLHMWFGWMAKIQFLPAVLALNLGVVLFLIALTWIFGRVYCSVICPLGIFQDAVSWLAGKRKKNRFRYSPALSWLRYGVMVIFILAMISGLGAWAALIAPYSAYGRIASNLFAPLWQWGNNLLAYLAERADSYAFYETEVWLRSLPTFIIATVTFITLIILAWRNGRTYCNTICPVGTVLGLISRFSVFKPVIDTSKCNGCGLCARNCKAACINAKAHEIDYSRCVACMDCIDKCRQGAIRYTRRKTDKTETQTNQPAVDKPDRRKFFTVSALLATSAALKAQEKVQLPDKKVDGGLAIIEDKKRPERATPVTPPGSLSAANFSQHCTACQLCVSVCTNHVLRPSVNLHTFMQPEVSYERGYCRPECVKCSEVCPTGAIRPITKADKTAIQIGHAVLIQENCIVNRDGVTCGNCARHCPTQAILMVAKDPNDPDSPQLPVINEEKCIGCGACENLCPSRPFSAIYVEGHEQHRNI
;
A
#
# COMPACT_ATOMS: atom_id res chain seq x y z
N MET A 1 -13.97 2.66 31.02
CA MET A 1 -14.76 1.82 30.13
C MET A 1 -14.62 2.23 28.64
N LEU A 2 -15.02 3.42 28.19
CA LEU A 2 -14.93 3.83 26.76
C LEU A 2 -13.53 3.73 26.16
N ARG A 3 -12.49 4.15 26.89
CA ARG A 3 -11.08 4.04 26.46
C ARG A 3 -10.66 2.58 26.26
N THR A 4 -11.06 1.70 27.16
CA THR A 4 -10.71 0.26 27.09
C THR A 4 -11.35 -0.37 25.85
N ILE A 5 -12.66 -0.14 25.64
CA ILE A 5 -13.38 -0.63 24.45
C ILE A 5 -12.68 -0.14 23.18
N ARG A 6 -12.35 1.17 23.10
CA ARG A 6 -11.63 1.72 21.96
C ARG A 6 -10.26 1.05 21.75
N LEU A 7 -9.50 0.78 22.81
CA LEU A 7 -8.17 0.16 22.71
C LEU A 7 -8.27 -1.30 22.26
N THR A 8 -9.22 -2.08 22.80
CA THR A 8 -9.38 -3.47 22.38
C THR A 8 -9.81 -3.59 20.93
N THR A 9 -10.82 -2.82 20.50
CA THR A 9 -11.25 -2.80 19.10
C THR A 9 -10.17 -2.31 18.16
N ALA A 10 -9.39 -1.27 18.54
CA ALA A 10 -8.28 -0.81 17.74
C ALA A 10 -7.17 -1.86 17.61
N LEU A 11 -6.85 -2.58 18.67
CA LEU A 11 -5.86 -3.66 18.63
C LEU A 11 -6.32 -4.79 17.70
N ILE A 12 -7.57 -5.22 17.79
CA ILE A 12 -8.14 -6.24 16.92
C ILE A 12 -8.06 -5.79 15.45
N CYS A 13 -8.54 -4.58 15.13
CA CYS A 13 -8.50 -4.04 13.76
C CYS A 13 -7.05 -3.95 13.24
N PHE A 14 -6.12 -3.47 14.06
CA PHE A 14 -4.72 -3.33 13.69
C PHE A 14 -4.07 -4.69 13.39
N THR A 15 -4.28 -5.66 14.27
CA THR A 15 -3.73 -7.01 14.11
C THR A 15 -4.31 -7.68 12.85
N LEU A 16 -5.62 -7.64 12.66
CA LEU A 16 -6.25 -8.24 11.48
C LEU A 16 -5.78 -7.60 10.17
N ILE A 17 -5.72 -6.26 10.10
CA ILE A 17 -5.23 -5.57 8.89
C ILE A 17 -3.73 -5.88 8.65
N THR A 18 -2.92 -5.95 9.70
CA THR A 18 -1.51 -6.30 9.57
C THR A 18 -1.35 -7.73 9.04
N LEU A 19 -2.08 -8.66 9.60
CA LEU A 19 -2.06 -10.06 9.18
C LEU A 19 -2.49 -10.24 7.71
N LEU A 20 -3.41 -9.41 7.19
CA LEU A 20 -3.73 -9.45 5.74
C LEU A 20 -2.52 -9.14 4.85
N PHE A 21 -1.60 -8.27 5.27
CA PHE A 21 -0.37 -8.00 4.53
C PHE A 21 0.72 -9.04 4.73
N LEU A 22 0.66 -9.81 5.82
CA LEU A 22 1.61 -10.88 6.14
C LEU A 22 1.16 -12.25 5.62
N ASP A 23 -0.10 -12.38 5.25
CA ASP A 23 -0.69 -13.63 4.78
C ASP A 23 -0.23 -13.96 3.35
N PHE A 24 0.76 -14.83 3.25
CA PHE A 24 1.24 -15.37 1.98
C PHE A 24 0.46 -16.61 1.52
N THR A 25 -0.39 -17.19 2.39
CA THR A 25 -1.23 -18.35 2.06
C THR A 25 -2.55 -17.94 1.39
N GLY A 26 -3.06 -16.76 1.72
CA GLY A 26 -4.34 -16.23 1.25
C GLY A 26 -5.55 -16.70 2.08
N THR A 27 -5.33 -17.47 3.14
CA THR A 27 -6.43 -18.01 3.97
C THR A 27 -7.13 -16.93 4.79
N LEU A 28 -6.39 -15.98 5.34
CA LEU A 28 -6.95 -14.88 6.13
C LEU A 28 -7.77 -13.90 5.28
N HIS A 29 -7.44 -13.78 3.99
CA HIS A 29 -8.19 -12.91 3.07
C HIS A 29 -9.62 -13.38 2.84
N MET A 30 -9.89 -14.68 2.87
CA MET A 30 -11.24 -15.23 2.74
C MET A 30 -12.16 -14.76 3.87
N TRP A 31 -11.64 -14.66 5.10
CA TRP A 31 -12.42 -14.29 6.28
C TRP A 31 -12.42 -12.80 6.59
N PHE A 32 -11.28 -12.16 6.42
CA PHE A 32 -11.05 -10.78 6.89
C PHE A 32 -10.71 -9.78 5.77
N GLY A 33 -10.73 -10.18 4.49
CA GLY A 33 -10.43 -9.31 3.35
C GLY A 33 -11.32 -8.06 3.26
N TRP A 34 -12.54 -8.12 3.82
CA TRP A 34 -13.44 -6.97 3.93
C TRP A 34 -12.85 -5.81 4.75
N MET A 35 -11.93 -6.08 5.69
CA MET A 35 -11.26 -5.05 6.49
C MET A 35 -10.41 -4.08 5.63
N ALA A 36 -9.87 -4.53 4.51
CA ALA A 36 -9.21 -3.69 3.54
C ALA A 36 -10.20 -2.80 2.77
N LYS A 37 -11.38 -3.36 2.45
CA LYS A 37 -12.44 -2.68 1.67
C LYS A 37 -13.18 -1.60 2.46
N ILE A 38 -13.17 -1.64 3.81
CA ILE A 38 -13.76 -0.59 4.66
C ILE A 38 -12.82 0.59 4.91
N GLN A 39 -11.62 0.62 4.33
CA GLN A 39 -10.74 1.77 4.45
C GLN A 39 -11.29 2.95 3.64
N PHE A 40 -11.28 4.17 4.23
CA PHE A 40 -12.00 5.33 3.68
C PHE A 40 -11.63 5.64 2.22
N LEU A 41 -10.35 5.85 1.92
CA LEU A 41 -9.91 6.19 0.56
C LEU A 41 -10.13 5.05 -0.45
N PRO A 42 -9.77 3.80 -0.16
CA PRO A 42 -10.16 2.66 -1.00
C PRO A 42 -11.66 2.57 -1.27
N ALA A 43 -12.50 2.76 -0.26
CA ALA A 43 -13.96 2.71 -0.43
C ALA A 43 -14.49 3.83 -1.34
N VAL A 44 -13.90 5.04 -1.26
CA VAL A 44 -14.24 6.16 -2.14
C VAL A 44 -13.88 5.82 -3.60
N LEU A 45 -12.68 5.30 -3.84
CA LEU A 45 -12.22 4.95 -5.20
C LEU A 45 -12.98 3.75 -5.79
N ALA A 46 -13.37 2.79 -4.94
CA ALA A 46 -14.23 1.67 -5.35
C ALA A 46 -15.70 2.08 -5.56
N LEU A 47 -16.05 3.36 -5.36
CA LEU A 47 -17.43 3.88 -5.40
C LEU A 47 -18.38 3.09 -4.49
N ASN A 48 -17.87 2.55 -3.38
CA ASN A 48 -18.67 1.83 -2.41
C ASN A 48 -19.43 2.82 -1.51
N LEU A 49 -20.54 3.34 -2.02
CA LEU A 49 -21.34 4.37 -1.35
C LEU A 49 -21.82 3.94 0.04
N GLY A 50 -22.16 2.66 0.22
CA GLY A 50 -22.61 2.13 1.52
C GLY A 50 -21.55 2.28 2.60
N VAL A 51 -20.32 1.87 2.32
CA VAL A 51 -19.20 2.00 3.27
C VAL A 51 -18.84 3.47 3.49
N VAL A 52 -18.80 4.29 2.43
CA VAL A 52 -18.48 5.72 2.55
C VAL A 52 -19.51 6.44 3.43
N LEU A 53 -20.79 6.23 3.17
CA LEU A 53 -21.88 6.80 3.98
C LEU A 53 -21.85 6.32 5.42
N PHE A 54 -21.59 5.04 5.64
CA PHE A 54 -21.40 4.48 6.99
C PHE A 54 -20.26 5.17 7.74
N LEU A 55 -19.09 5.35 7.12
CA LEU A 55 -17.94 6.02 7.75
C LEU A 55 -18.18 7.51 8.00
N ILE A 56 -18.91 8.19 7.10
CA ILE A 56 -19.33 9.58 7.28
C ILE A 56 -20.31 9.67 8.47
N ALA A 57 -21.33 8.81 8.52
CA ALA A 57 -22.29 8.75 9.62
C ALA A 57 -21.60 8.41 10.96
N LEU A 58 -20.69 7.44 10.97
CA LEU A 58 -19.88 7.10 12.13
C LEU A 58 -19.08 8.31 12.64
N THR A 59 -18.50 9.09 11.71
CA THR A 59 -17.74 10.29 12.06
C THR A 59 -18.65 11.41 12.52
N TRP A 60 -19.83 11.58 11.92
CA TRP A 60 -20.80 12.58 12.32
C TRP A 60 -21.41 12.28 13.70
N ILE A 61 -21.64 11.02 14.02
CA ILE A 61 -22.18 10.62 15.33
C ILE A 61 -21.09 10.67 16.40
N PHE A 62 -19.96 10.01 16.20
CA PHE A 62 -18.95 9.76 17.24
C PHE A 62 -17.64 10.52 17.05
N GLY A 63 -17.55 11.47 16.12
CA GLY A 63 -16.30 12.13 15.78
C GLY A 63 -15.34 11.19 15.03
N ARG A 64 -14.05 11.53 14.98
CA ARG A 64 -13.03 10.81 14.18
C ARG A 64 -12.62 9.44 14.76
N VAL A 65 -13.59 8.62 15.14
CA VAL A 65 -13.36 7.26 15.68
C VAL A 65 -12.67 6.37 14.64
N TYR A 66 -12.99 6.53 13.34
CA TYR A 66 -12.28 5.84 12.26
C TYR A 66 -10.75 5.95 12.40
N CYS A 67 -10.22 7.16 12.65
CA CYS A 67 -8.78 7.38 12.76
C CYS A 67 -8.14 6.74 14.00
N SER A 68 -8.92 6.39 15.02
CA SER A 68 -8.43 5.83 16.28
C SER A 68 -8.71 4.33 16.44
N VAL A 69 -9.58 3.75 15.60
CA VAL A 69 -10.01 2.34 15.72
C VAL A 69 -9.79 1.55 14.44
N ILE A 70 -10.07 2.13 13.25
CA ILE A 70 -10.06 1.39 11.99
C ILE A 70 -8.78 1.66 11.19
N CYS A 71 -8.29 2.90 11.15
CA CYS A 71 -7.12 3.26 10.34
C CYS A 71 -5.82 2.70 10.94
N PRO A 72 -5.12 1.77 10.26
CA PRO A 72 -3.93 1.11 10.80
C PRO A 72 -2.78 2.09 11.03
N LEU A 73 -2.57 3.06 10.14
CA LEU A 73 -1.54 4.08 10.33
C LEU A 73 -1.80 4.96 11.56
N GLY A 74 -3.06 5.23 11.83
CA GLY A 74 -3.46 5.95 13.02
C GLY A 74 -3.16 5.17 14.31
N ILE A 75 -3.49 3.90 14.35
CA ILE A 75 -3.25 3.02 15.49
C ILE A 75 -1.73 2.83 15.71
N PHE A 76 -0.97 2.66 14.62
CA PHE A 76 0.49 2.59 14.67
C PHE A 76 1.10 3.83 15.34
N GLN A 77 0.67 5.06 14.98
CA GLN A 77 1.11 6.29 15.66
C GLN A 77 0.74 6.29 17.15
N ASP A 78 -0.42 5.73 17.52
CA ASP A 78 -0.80 5.60 18.93
C ASP A 78 0.12 4.66 19.69
N ALA A 79 0.51 3.54 19.08
CA ALA A 79 1.44 2.58 19.69
C ALA A 79 2.82 3.20 19.92
N VAL A 80 3.39 3.88 18.91
CA VAL A 80 4.67 4.60 19.04
C VAL A 80 4.58 5.70 20.09
N SER A 81 3.48 6.43 20.10
CA SER A 81 3.23 7.50 21.07
C SER A 81 3.08 6.96 22.50
N TRP A 82 2.51 5.78 22.67
CA TRP A 82 2.42 5.12 23.99
C TRP A 82 3.80 4.66 24.48
N LEU A 83 4.62 4.06 23.62
CA LEU A 83 6.00 3.67 23.95
C LEU A 83 6.83 4.87 24.40
N ALA A 84 6.75 5.97 23.66
CA ALA A 84 7.42 7.20 24.02
C ALA A 84 6.90 7.79 25.35
N GLY A 85 5.62 7.60 25.67
CA GLY A 85 5.00 8.01 26.93
C GLY A 85 5.50 7.25 28.16
N LYS A 86 6.10 6.05 28.00
CA LYS A 86 6.76 5.33 29.08
C LYS A 86 8.03 6.05 29.57
N ARG A 87 8.74 6.73 28.65
CA ARG A 87 9.97 7.48 28.99
C ARG A 87 9.66 8.87 29.52
N LYS A 88 8.71 9.61 28.91
CA LYS A 88 8.37 10.99 29.29
C LYS A 88 6.85 11.15 29.41
N LYS A 89 6.35 11.28 30.65
CA LYS A 89 4.94 11.55 30.93
C LYS A 89 4.58 13.02 30.64
N ASN A 90 3.30 13.29 30.37
CA ASN A 90 2.73 14.66 30.21
C ASN A 90 3.48 15.54 29.20
N ARG A 91 3.84 14.97 28.06
CA ARG A 91 4.79 15.55 27.09
C ARG A 91 4.17 16.43 26.01
N PHE A 92 2.86 16.36 25.81
CA PHE A 92 2.20 17.13 24.77
C PHE A 92 1.87 18.55 25.23
N ARG A 93 1.76 19.46 24.26
CA ARG A 93 1.33 20.83 24.48
C ARG A 93 0.28 21.17 23.42
N TYR A 94 -0.64 22.05 23.77
CA TYR A 94 -1.55 22.62 22.78
C TYR A 94 -0.74 23.34 21.69
N SER A 95 -1.12 23.15 20.43
CA SER A 95 -0.60 23.89 19.29
C SER A 95 -1.77 24.35 18.43
N PRO A 96 -1.73 25.56 17.83
CA PRO A 96 -2.76 25.98 16.88
C PRO A 96 -2.75 25.07 15.65
N ALA A 97 -3.87 24.99 14.97
CA ALA A 97 -3.99 24.20 13.75
C ALA A 97 -3.20 24.88 12.62
N LEU A 98 -2.35 24.11 11.90
CA LEU A 98 -1.71 24.55 10.67
C LEU A 98 -2.70 24.41 9.50
N SER A 99 -3.74 25.24 9.50
CA SER A 99 -4.86 25.10 8.57
C SER A 99 -4.44 25.29 7.12
N TRP A 100 -3.52 26.21 6.82
CA TRP A 100 -3.02 26.44 5.47
C TRP A 100 -2.31 25.21 4.89
N LEU A 101 -1.47 24.53 5.68
CA LEU A 101 -0.78 23.31 5.26
C LEU A 101 -1.77 22.17 5.05
N ARG A 102 -2.71 22.02 5.99
CA ARG A 102 -3.71 20.96 5.97
C ARG A 102 -4.61 21.02 4.72
N TYR A 103 -5.13 22.23 4.43
CA TYR A 103 -5.99 22.42 3.26
C TYR A 103 -5.18 22.48 1.96
N GLY A 104 -3.98 23.05 1.97
CA GLY A 104 -3.07 23.05 0.83
C GLY A 104 -2.70 21.64 0.37
N VAL A 105 -2.30 20.76 1.29
CA VAL A 105 -2.04 19.35 0.98
C VAL A 105 -3.30 18.64 0.46
N MET A 106 -4.47 18.95 1.01
CA MET A 106 -5.74 18.39 0.54
C MET A 106 -6.05 18.80 -0.91
N VAL A 107 -5.86 20.07 -1.25
CA VAL A 107 -6.07 20.57 -2.63
C VAL A 107 -5.07 19.89 -3.59
N ILE A 108 -3.80 19.85 -3.25
CA ILE A 108 -2.78 19.15 -4.05
C ILE A 108 -3.12 17.68 -4.24
N PHE A 109 -3.59 17.01 -3.18
CA PHE A 109 -4.03 15.62 -3.24
C PHE A 109 -5.19 15.41 -4.22
N ILE A 110 -6.22 16.27 -4.15
CA ILE A 110 -7.38 16.20 -5.05
C ILE A 110 -6.94 16.46 -6.50
N LEU A 111 -6.13 17.50 -6.73
CA LEU A 111 -5.61 17.80 -8.06
C LEU A 111 -4.78 16.65 -8.62
N ALA A 112 -3.90 16.03 -7.82
CA ALA A 112 -3.13 14.86 -8.24
C ALA A 112 -4.04 13.66 -8.59
N MET A 113 -5.13 13.45 -7.86
CA MET A 113 -6.10 12.39 -8.18
C MET A 113 -6.84 12.66 -9.49
N ILE A 114 -7.26 13.91 -9.73
CA ILE A 114 -7.99 14.32 -10.96
C ILE A 114 -7.05 14.26 -12.18
N SER A 115 -5.79 14.67 -12.03
CA SER A 115 -4.79 14.66 -13.12
C SER A 115 -4.24 13.27 -13.44
N GLY A 116 -4.74 12.20 -12.79
CA GLY A 116 -4.24 10.83 -13.02
C GLY A 116 -2.91 10.51 -12.33
N LEU A 117 -2.36 11.42 -11.52
CA LEU A 117 -1.16 11.20 -10.72
C LEU A 117 -1.45 10.43 -9.42
N GLY A 118 -2.31 9.42 -9.49
CA GLY A 118 -2.73 8.61 -8.35
C GLY A 118 -1.59 7.94 -7.60
N ALA A 119 -0.53 7.57 -8.31
CA ALA A 119 0.69 7.01 -7.73
C ALA A 119 1.35 7.97 -6.71
N TRP A 120 1.44 9.25 -7.02
CA TRP A 120 2.02 10.27 -6.14
C TRP A 120 1.09 10.62 -4.98
N ALA A 121 -0.22 10.70 -5.24
CA ALA A 121 -1.23 10.86 -4.19
C ALA A 121 -1.19 9.71 -3.18
N ALA A 122 -0.92 8.49 -3.63
CA ALA A 122 -0.78 7.31 -2.79
C ALA A 122 0.36 7.39 -1.77
N LEU A 123 1.37 8.25 -1.97
CA LEU A 123 2.47 8.44 -1.00
C LEU A 123 1.95 8.90 0.37
N ILE A 124 0.98 9.82 0.36
CA ILE A 124 0.40 10.43 1.56
C ILE A 124 -0.92 9.78 2.00
N ALA A 125 -1.41 8.81 1.26
CA ALA A 125 -2.61 8.05 1.65
C ALA A 125 -2.31 7.13 2.84
N PRO A 126 -3.09 7.19 3.94
CA PRO A 126 -2.72 6.51 5.18
C PRO A 126 -2.71 4.98 5.06
N TYR A 127 -3.69 4.40 4.37
CA TYR A 127 -3.75 2.96 4.14
C TYR A 127 -2.62 2.45 3.24
N SER A 128 -2.32 3.19 2.16
CA SER A 128 -1.24 2.85 1.23
C SER A 128 0.15 2.97 1.87
N ALA A 129 0.37 4.02 2.67
CA ALA A 129 1.61 4.19 3.42
C ALA A 129 1.81 3.03 4.41
N TYR A 130 0.75 2.62 5.12
CA TYR A 130 0.82 1.48 6.03
C TYR A 130 1.06 0.16 5.28
N GLY A 131 0.36 -0.08 4.16
CA GLY A 131 0.51 -1.27 3.34
C GLY A 131 1.94 -1.44 2.82
N ARG A 132 2.57 -0.35 2.33
CA ARG A 132 3.99 -0.37 1.93
C ARG A 132 4.93 -0.72 3.08
N ILE A 133 4.70 -0.17 4.27
CA ILE A 133 5.47 -0.50 5.48
C ILE A 133 5.28 -1.99 5.81
N ALA A 134 4.05 -2.47 5.87
CA ALA A 134 3.74 -3.86 6.20
C ALA A 134 4.34 -4.85 5.19
N SER A 135 4.18 -4.58 3.88
CA SER A 135 4.65 -5.49 2.82
C SER A 135 6.17 -5.49 2.64
N ASN A 136 6.87 -4.36 2.91
CA ASN A 136 8.31 -4.27 2.67
C ASN A 136 9.17 -4.41 3.92
N LEU A 137 8.64 -4.11 5.12
CA LEU A 137 9.38 -4.21 6.38
C LEU A 137 8.89 -5.36 7.27
N PHE A 138 7.57 -5.51 7.45
CA PHE A 138 7.05 -6.53 8.36
C PHE A 138 6.93 -7.90 7.71
N ALA A 139 6.54 -7.99 6.44
CA ALA A 139 6.38 -9.25 5.74
C ALA A 139 7.71 -10.03 5.61
N PRO A 140 8.86 -9.43 5.24
CA PRO A 140 10.14 -10.14 5.26
C PRO A 140 10.52 -10.67 6.63
N LEU A 141 10.31 -9.88 7.70
CA LEU A 141 10.58 -10.32 9.07
C LEU A 141 9.69 -11.50 9.48
N TRP A 142 8.41 -11.46 9.08
CA TRP A 142 7.46 -12.55 9.31
C TRP A 142 7.88 -13.82 8.56
N GLN A 143 8.28 -13.70 7.29
CA GLN A 143 8.76 -14.82 6.47
C GLN A 143 10.06 -15.43 7.03
N TRP A 144 11.01 -14.61 7.51
CA TRP A 144 12.19 -15.13 8.21
C TRP A 144 11.82 -15.88 9.48
N GLY A 145 10.85 -15.38 10.25
CA GLY A 145 10.30 -16.07 11.41
C GLY A 145 9.69 -17.43 11.03
N ASN A 146 8.92 -17.46 9.94
CA ASN A 146 8.35 -18.70 9.40
C ASN A 146 9.44 -19.68 8.96
N ASN A 147 10.47 -19.21 8.25
CA ASN A 147 11.59 -20.06 7.80
C ASN A 147 12.40 -20.62 8.98
N LEU A 148 12.55 -19.85 10.05
CA LEU A 148 13.14 -20.36 11.28
C LEU A 148 12.27 -21.47 11.91
N LEU A 149 10.95 -21.30 11.93
CA LEU A 149 10.03 -22.34 12.41
C LEU A 149 10.04 -23.56 11.50
N ALA A 150 10.12 -23.39 10.18
CA ALA A 150 10.24 -24.47 9.22
C ALA A 150 11.51 -25.29 9.46
N TYR A 151 12.65 -24.63 9.64
CA TYR A 151 13.93 -25.28 9.98
C TYR A 151 13.88 -26.07 11.30
N LEU A 152 13.22 -25.51 12.33
CA LEU A 152 13.09 -26.20 13.61
C LEU A 152 12.09 -27.37 13.52
N ALA A 153 11.00 -27.22 12.75
CA ALA A 153 10.01 -28.27 12.54
C ALA A 153 10.59 -29.47 11.76
N GLU A 154 11.38 -29.20 10.72
CA GLU A 154 12.07 -30.25 9.94
C GLU A 154 13.01 -31.10 10.81
N ARG A 155 13.72 -30.47 11.77
CA ARG A 155 14.54 -31.21 12.75
C ARG A 155 13.73 -32.07 13.73
N ALA A 156 12.45 -31.75 13.89
CA ALA A 156 11.50 -32.51 14.72
C ALA A 156 10.64 -33.47 13.88
N ASP A 157 11.06 -33.80 12.66
CA ASP A 157 10.33 -34.63 11.67
C ASP A 157 8.89 -34.15 11.41
N SER A 158 8.65 -32.84 11.50
CA SER A 158 7.33 -32.20 11.27
C SER A 158 7.41 -31.28 10.05
N TYR A 159 6.48 -31.46 9.12
CA TYR A 159 6.35 -30.64 7.91
C TYR A 159 5.17 -29.63 8.02
N ALA A 160 4.85 -29.20 9.23
CA ALA A 160 3.76 -28.23 9.48
C ALA A 160 4.08 -26.82 8.92
N PHE A 161 5.36 -26.48 8.77
CA PHE A 161 5.82 -25.22 8.19
C PHE A 161 6.68 -25.51 6.96
N TYR A 162 6.58 -24.66 5.94
CA TYR A 162 7.38 -24.75 4.73
C TYR A 162 8.20 -23.48 4.51
N GLU A 163 9.34 -23.64 3.92
CA GLU A 163 10.23 -22.52 3.61
C GLU A 163 9.64 -21.62 2.53
N THR A 164 9.73 -20.31 2.74
CA THR A 164 9.28 -19.29 1.80
C THR A 164 10.45 -18.45 1.33
N GLU A 165 10.51 -18.17 0.03
CA GLU A 165 11.57 -17.34 -0.55
C GLU A 165 11.40 -15.88 -0.14
N VAL A 166 12.38 -15.33 0.58
CA VAL A 166 12.40 -13.91 1.00
C VAL A 166 13.29 -13.13 0.06
N TRP A 167 12.71 -12.20 -0.68
CA TRP A 167 13.45 -11.39 -1.64
C TRP A 167 12.95 -9.94 -1.69
N LEU A 168 13.82 -9.03 -2.11
CA LEU A 168 13.49 -7.60 -2.25
C LEU A 168 12.75 -7.36 -3.56
N ARG A 169 11.46 -6.99 -3.47
CA ARG A 169 10.57 -6.81 -4.63
C ARG A 169 10.90 -5.56 -5.46
N SER A 170 11.28 -4.46 -4.79
CA SER A 170 11.66 -3.19 -5.41
C SER A 170 12.46 -2.34 -4.42
N LEU A 171 13.70 -2.02 -4.76
CA LEU A 171 14.57 -1.20 -3.91
C LEU A 171 14.02 0.21 -3.66
N PRO A 172 13.52 0.96 -4.68
CA PRO A 172 12.92 2.27 -4.45
C PRO A 172 11.75 2.24 -3.48
N THR A 173 10.87 1.24 -3.61
CA THR A 173 9.72 1.09 -2.73
C THR A 173 10.13 0.75 -1.30
N PHE A 174 11.14 -0.08 -1.11
CA PHE A 174 11.70 -0.40 0.20
C PHE A 174 12.28 0.85 0.87
N ILE A 175 13.06 1.67 0.14
CA ILE A 175 13.61 2.93 0.67
C ILE A 175 12.49 3.87 1.10
N ILE A 176 11.47 4.07 0.26
CA ILE A 176 10.33 4.94 0.58
C ILE A 176 9.55 4.41 1.79
N ALA A 177 9.31 3.11 1.87
CA ALA A 177 8.65 2.50 3.02
C ALA A 177 9.46 2.73 4.31
N THR A 178 10.77 2.56 4.26
CA THR A 178 11.68 2.78 5.39
C THR A 178 11.71 4.25 5.81
N VAL A 179 11.86 5.18 4.87
CA VAL A 179 11.84 6.63 5.15
C VAL A 179 10.48 7.04 5.74
N THR A 180 9.38 6.56 5.17
CA THR A 180 8.04 6.82 5.69
C THR A 180 7.88 6.28 7.12
N PHE A 181 8.34 5.07 7.37
CA PHE A 181 8.30 4.42 8.69
C PHE A 181 9.08 5.22 9.74
N ILE A 182 10.33 5.59 9.44
CA ILE A 182 11.18 6.39 10.34
C ILE A 182 10.55 7.76 10.60
N THR A 183 10.08 8.44 9.56
CA THR A 183 9.43 9.75 9.67
C THR A 183 8.20 9.69 10.56
N LEU A 184 7.35 8.67 10.38
CA LEU A 184 6.17 8.47 11.22
C LEU A 184 6.53 8.17 12.68
N ILE A 185 7.58 7.38 12.93
CA ILE A 185 8.08 7.12 14.29
C ILE A 185 8.54 8.43 14.93
N ILE A 186 9.36 9.23 14.24
CA ILE A 186 9.87 10.50 14.77
C ILE A 186 8.71 11.47 15.10
N LEU A 187 7.76 11.62 14.17
CA LEU A 187 6.60 12.49 14.37
C LEU A 187 5.71 12.00 15.53
N ALA A 188 5.42 10.70 15.58
CA ALA A 188 4.58 10.12 16.63
C ALA A 188 5.31 10.12 17.99
N TRP A 189 6.61 9.91 18.00
CA TRP A 189 7.44 9.98 19.21
C TRP A 189 7.47 11.38 19.82
N ARG A 190 7.61 12.43 19.01
CA ARG A 190 7.68 13.82 19.48
C ARG A 190 6.31 14.43 19.73
N ASN A 191 5.41 14.35 18.76
CA ASN A 191 4.21 15.17 18.68
C ASN A 191 2.89 14.37 18.56
N GLY A 192 2.93 13.03 18.69
CA GLY A 192 1.74 12.18 18.63
C GLY A 192 1.13 12.11 17.23
N ARG A 193 -0.06 12.66 17.04
CA ARG A 193 -0.88 12.53 15.81
C ARG A 193 -0.66 13.66 14.78
N THR A 194 0.56 14.23 14.72
CA THR A 194 0.83 15.36 13.79
C THR A 194 0.55 14.98 12.34
N TYR A 195 1.02 13.84 11.86
CA TYR A 195 0.74 13.41 10.48
C TYR A 195 -0.76 13.39 10.16
N CYS A 196 -1.59 12.80 11.03
CA CYS A 196 -3.04 12.69 10.83
C CYS A 196 -3.76 14.06 10.85
N ASN A 197 -3.16 15.07 11.49
CA ASN A 197 -3.78 16.38 11.69
C ASN A 197 -3.25 17.46 10.74
N THR A 198 -2.15 17.20 10.01
CA THR A 198 -1.52 18.19 9.12
C THR A 198 -1.42 17.73 7.67
N ILE A 199 -1.07 16.46 7.44
CA ILE A 199 -0.73 15.95 6.09
C ILE A 199 -1.82 15.00 5.56
N CYS A 200 -2.42 14.18 6.42
CA CYS A 200 -3.33 13.11 6.00
C CYS A 200 -4.61 13.65 5.34
N PRO A 201 -4.90 13.36 4.06
CA PRO A 201 -6.11 13.84 3.38
C PRO A 201 -7.38 13.27 4.01
N VAL A 202 -7.42 11.98 4.34
CA VAL A 202 -8.53 11.35 5.04
C VAL A 202 -8.79 12.01 6.40
N GLY A 203 -7.70 12.32 7.13
CA GLY A 203 -7.80 13.04 8.40
C GLY A 203 -8.37 14.45 8.24
N THR A 204 -8.14 15.10 7.11
CA THR A 204 -8.69 16.42 6.81
C THR A 204 -10.20 16.35 6.53
N VAL A 205 -10.64 15.45 5.65
CA VAL A 205 -12.06 15.25 5.31
C VAL A 205 -12.87 14.90 6.56
N LEU A 206 -12.47 13.85 7.26
CA LEU A 206 -13.17 13.41 8.47
C LEU A 206 -13.11 14.46 9.59
N GLY A 207 -12.06 15.28 9.62
CA GLY A 207 -11.93 16.38 10.56
C GLY A 207 -12.94 17.50 10.31
N LEU A 208 -13.29 17.81 9.08
CA LEU A 208 -14.34 18.76 8.74
C LEU A 208 -15.70 18.27 9.27
N ILE A 209 -16.03 17.01 9.02
CA ILE A 209 -17.28 16.39 9.47
C ILE A 209 -17.36 16.34 11.00
N SER A 210 -16.24 16.00 11.67
CA SER A 210 -16.22 15.84 13.12
C SER A 210 -16.40 17.14 13.92
N ARG A 211 -16.27 18.29 13.29
CA ARG A 211 -16.66 19.61 13.91
C ARG A 211 -18.13 19.61 14.32
N PHE A 212 -18.96 18.92 13.54
CA PHE A 212 -20.41 18.86 13.72
C PHE A 212 -20.86 17.57 14.42
N SER A 213 -19.94 16.79 14.99
CA SER A 213 -20.27 15.51 15.63
C SER A 213 -21.28 15.68 16.77
N VAL A 214 -22.21 14.71 16.85
CA VAL A 214 -23.27 14.66 17.86
C VAL A 214 -22.69 14.39 19.23
N PHE A 215 -21.84 13.36 19.36
CA PHE A 215 -21.11 13.03 20.58
C PHE A 215 -19.67 13.52 20.48
N LYS A 216 -19.22 14.17 21.53
CA LYS A 216 -17.87 14.72 21.62
C LYS A 216 -17.41 14.88 23.07
N PRO A 217 -16.09 14.91 23.35
CA PRO A 217 -15.60 15.26 24.66
C PRO A 217 -15.90 16.73 24.94
N VAL A 218 -16.55 17.04 26.06
CA VAL A 218 -16.89 18.40 26.50
C VAL A 218 -16.23 18.63 27.85
N ILE A 219 -15.68 19.84 28.06
CA ILE A 219 -15.10 20.28 29.31
C ILE A 219 -16.17 21.02 30.11
N ASP A 220 -16.48 20.53 31.30
CA ASP A 220 -17.33 21.19 32.28
C ASP A 220 -16.48 22.21 33.06
N THR A 221 -16.67 23.48 32.77
CA THR A 221 -15.90 24.58 33.36
C THR A 221 -16.12 24.71 34.87
N SER A 222 -17.29 24.31 35.37
CA SER A 222 -17.61 24.35 36.80
C SER A 222 -16.78 23.38 37.67
N LYS A 223 -16.34 22.25 37.03
CA LYS A 223 -15.53 21.22 37.67
C LYS A 223 -14.06 21.29 37.32
N CYS A 224 -13.71 22.11 36.34
CA CYS A 224 -12.34 22.19 35.83
C CYS A 224 -11.51 23.15 36.68
N ASN A 225 -10.45 22.64 37.30
CA ASN A 225 -9.47 23.43 38.09
C ASN A 225 -8.29 23.96 37.25
N GLY A 226 -8.34 23.87 35.91
CA GLY A 226 -7.28 24.39 35.03
C GLY A 226 -5.94 23.64 35.08
N CYS A 227 -5.83 22.47 35.67
CA CYS A 227 -4.56 21.74 35.86
C CYS A 227 -3.82 21.34 34.57
N GLY A 228 -4.47 21.39 33.41
CA GLY A 228 -3.87 21.13 32.09
C GLY A 228 -3.46 19.68 31.80
N LEU A 229 -3.79 18.71 32.67
CA LEU A 229 -3.46 17.29 32.45
C LEU A 229 -4.05 16.74 31.16
N CYS A 230 -5.26 17.15 30.80
CA CYS A 230 -5.92 16.76 29.55
C CYS A 230 -5.13 17.22 28.32
N ALA A 231 -4.63 18.45 28.29
CA ALA A 231 -3.83 18.99 27.19
C ALA A 231 -2.45 18.29 27.12
N ARG A 232 -1.80 18.07 28.27
CA ARG A 232 -0.49 17.40 28.34
C ARG A 232 -0.52 15.92 27.95
N ASN A 233 -1.68 15.28 27.95
CA ASN A 233 -1.88 13.91 27.50
C ASN A 233 -2.60 13.80 26.15
N CYS A 234 -2.92 14.93 25.49
CA CYS A 234 -3.63 14.96 24.21
C CYS A 234 -2.66 14.71 23.04
N LYS A 235 -2.66 13.51 22.48
CA LYS A 235 -1.86 13.13 21.31
C LYS A 235 -2.16 13.98 20.06
N ALA A 236 -3.37 14.52 19.97
CA ALA A 236 -3.81 15.36 18.85
C ALA A 236 -3.43 16.85 19.05
N ALA A 237 -2.89 17.21 20.23
CA ALA A 237 -2.56 18.58 20.63
C ALA A 237 -3.70 19.59 20.39
N CYS A 238 -4.97 19.14 20.55
CA CYS A 238 -6.17 19.89 20.19
C CYS A 238 -6.91 20.51 21.38
N ILE A 239 -6.39 20.36 22.63
CA ILE A 239 -7.03 20.86 23.85
C ILE A 239 -6.30 22.10 24.36
N ASN A 240 -6.99 23.23 24.35
CA ASN A 240 -6.54 24.45 25.01
C ASN A 240 -7.10 24.46 26.44
N ALA A 241 -6.28 24.06 27.42
CA ALA A 241 -6.71 23.97 28.81
C ALA A 241 -6.97 25.35 29.45
N LYS A 242 -6.33 26.41 28.94
CA LYS A 242 -6.52 27.79 29.45
C LYS A 242 -7.85 28.39 29.02
N ALA A 243 -8.24 28.15 27.76
CA ALA A 243 -9.50 28.61 27.20
C ALA A 243 -10.65 27.60 27.41
N HIS A 244 -10.41 26.44 28.02
CA HIS A 244 -11.38 25.34 28.15
C HIS A 244 -11.96 24.85 26.83
N GLU A 245 -11.22 24.97 25.72
CA GLU A 245 -11.68 24.66 24.36
C GLU A 245 -11.00 23.40 23.80
N ILE A 246 -11.76 22.68 22.98
CA ILE A 246 -11.29 21.52 22.23
C ILE A 246 -11.52 21.74 20.74
N ASP A 247 -10.45 21.71 19.93
CA ASP A 247 -10.54 21.72 18.48
C ASP A 247 -11.00 20.35 17.98
N TYR A 248 -12.30 20.23 17.72
CA TYR A 248 -12.89 18.97 17.27
C TYR A 248 -12.47 18.57 15.86
N SER A 249 -11.98 19.50 15.03
CA SER A 249 -11.45 19.16 13.71
C SER A 249 -10.20 18.30 13.77
N ARG A 250 -9.46 18.34 14.92
CA ARG A 250 -8.23 17.57 15.17
C ARG A 250 -8.42 16.45 16.17
N CYS A 251 -9.48 16.51 16.96
CA CYS A 251 -9.78 15.49 17.96
C CYS A 251 -10.06 14.14 17.29
N VAL A 252 -9.28 13.10 17.67
CA VAL A 252 -9.41 11.74 17.11
C VAL A 252 -10.26 10.82 17.99
N ALA A 253 -11.02 11.37 18.91
CA ALA A 253 -11.91 10.63 19.83
C ALA A 253 -11.18 9.44 20.54
N CYS A 254 -9.95 9.67 21.00
CA CYS A 254 -9.14 8.63 21.65
C CYS A 254 -9.49 8.38 23.11
N MET A 255 -10.29 9.22 23.73
CA MET A 255 -10.78 9.16 25.12
C MET A 255 -9.69 9.28 26.21
N ASP A 256 -8.42 9.53 25.86
CA ASP A 256 -7.31 9.61 26.82
C ASP A 256 -7.47 10.81 27.78
N CYS A 257 -8.06 11.92 27.31
CA CYS A 257 -8.31 13.11 28.14
C CYS A 257 -9.33 12.85 29.25
N ILE A 258 -10.33 12.01 28.99
CA ILE A 258 -11.37 11.63 29.97
C ILE A 258 -10.75 10.79 31.09
N ASP A 259 -9.97 9.78 30.71
CA ASP A 259 -9.29 8.88 31.64
C ASP A 259 -8.27 9.60 32.55
N LYS A 260 -7.65 10.67 32.05
CA LYS A 260 -6.66 11.47 32.79
C LYS A 260 -7.24 12.62 33.60
N CYS A 261 -8.51 12.93 33.45
CA CYS A 261 -9.15 13.99 34.20
C CYS A 261 -9.55 13.51 35.61
N ARG A 262 -8.75 13.83 36.60
CA ARG A 262 -9.00 13.47 38.03
C ARG A 262 -10.30 14.07 38.57
N GLN A 263 -10.66 15.27 38.11
CA GLN A 263 -11.86 16.00 38.55
C GLN A 263 -13.16 15.53 37.87
N GLY A 264 -13.07 14.58 36.88
CA GLY A 264 -14.24 14.19 36.10
C GLY A 264 -14.88 15.32 35.27
N ALA A 265 -14.13 16.40 35.06
CA ALA A 265 -14.61 17.57 34.32
C ALA A 265 -14.75 17.36 32.81
N ILE A 266 -14.19 16.27 32.26
CA ILE A 266 -14.32 15.94 30.82
C ILE A 266 -15.21 14.72 30.67
N ARG A 267 -16.31 14.90 29.93
CA ARG A 267 -17.25 13.84 29.64
C ARG A 267 -17.49 13.72 28.13
N TYR A 268 -17.73 12.50 27.64
CA TYR A 268 -18.16 12.26 26.28
C TYR A 268 -19.68 12.27 26.24
N THR A 269 -20.25 13.34 25.70
CA THR A 269 -21.69 13.60 25.79
C THR A 269 -22.22 14.21 24.51
N ARG A 270 -23.56 14.21 24.38
CA ARG A 270 -24.26 14.88 23.27
C ARG A 270 -24.04 16.39 23.37
N ARG A 271 -23.85 17.05 22.22
CA ARG A 271 -23.74 18.52 22.13
C ARG A 271 -24.98 19.16 22.70
N LYS A 272 -24.86 19.87 23.83
CA LYS A 272 -25.89 20.86 24.22
C LYS A 272 -25.64 22.13 23.42
N THR A 273 -26.66 22.62 22.76
CA THR A 273 -26.69 23.96 22.11
C THR A 273 -26.91 24.99 23.19
N ASP A 274 -25.91 25.32 23.97
CA ASP A 274 -25.94 26.55 24.76
C ASP A 274 -25.56 27.68 23.78
N LYS A 275 -26.55 28.53 23.49
CA LYS A 275 -26.33 29.79 22.84
C LYS A 275 -25.56 30.68 23.81
N THR A 276 -24.27 30.75 23.68
CA THR A 276 -23.42 31.78 24.31
C THR A 276 -22.71 32.50 23.17
N GLU A 277 -22.97 33.79 23.12
CA GLU A 277 -22.45 34.72 22.12
C GLU A 277 -20.94 34.65 22.00
N THR A 278 -20.48 34.51 20.80
CA THR A 278 -19.04 34.50 20.45
C THR A 278 -18.59 35.95 20.31
N GLN A 279 -17.93 36.46 21.30
CA GLN A 279 -17.08 37.64 21.13
C GLN A 279 -15.85 37.23 20.29
N THR A 280 -15.82 37.79 19.11
CA THR A 280 -14.72 37.75 18.16
C THR A 280 -13.57 38.62 18.70
N ASN A 281 -12.58 38.01 19.33
CA ASN A 281 -11.28 38.63 19.48
C ASN A 281 -10.31 37.95 18.54
N GLN A 282 -9.91 38.62 17.49
CA GLN A 282 -8.80 38.26 16.61
C GLN A 282 -7.48 38.38 17.39
N PRO A 283 -6.63 37.37 17.41
CA PRO A 283 -5.24 37.55 17.82
C PRO A 283 -4.37 37.88 16.60
N ALA A 284 -3.49 38.81 16.81
CA ALA A 284 -2.48 39.33 15.90
C ALA A 284 -1.68 38.26 15.15
N VAL A 285 -1.40 38.61 13.91
CA VAL A 285 -0.55 37.86 12.97
C VAL A 285 0.90 37.95 13.46
N ASP A 286 1.47 36.85 13.86
CA ASP A 286 2.90 36.71 14.13
C ASP A 286 3.63 36.23 12.86
N LYS A 287 4.72 36.88 12.52
CA LYS A 287 5.48 36.77 11.27
C LYS A 287 6.11 35.36 11.12
N PRO A 288 6.23 34.84 9.90
CA PRO A 288 6.77 33.50 9.68
C PRO A 288 8.29 33.48 9.77
N ASP A 289 8.79 32.55 10.57
CA ASP A 289 10.19 32.27 10.78
C ASP A 289 10.80 31.56 9.52
N ARG A 290 11.89 32.13 9.00
CA ARG A 290 12.56 31.83 7.72
C ARG A 290 13.29 30.47 7.67
N ARG A 291 13.14 29.59 8.66
CA ARG A 291 13.92 28.33 8.78
C ARG A 291 13.27 27.07 8.16
N LYS A 292 12.14 27.18 7.44
CA LYS A 292 11.41 26.00 6.93
C LYS A 292 11.60 25.72 5.41
N PHE A 293 12.53 26.40 4.74
CA PHE A 293 12.69 26.24 3.28
C PHE A 293 13.58 25.05 2.85
N PHE A 294 14.29 24.41 3.77
CA PHE A 294 15.29 23.39 3.44
C PHE A 294 14.77 21.95 3.31
N THR A 295 13.51 21.65 3.62
CA THR A 295 12.99 20.28 3.60
C THR A 295 12.40 19.84 2.27
N VAL A 296 12.06 20.76 1.37
CA VAL A 296 11.49 20.44 0.04
C VAL A 296 12.59 20.13 -0.98
N SER A 297 13.77 20.74 -0.84
CA SER A 297 14.90 20.53 -1.77
C SER A 297 15.55 19.14 -1.64
N ALA A 298 15.44 18.49 -0.48
CA ALA A 298 15.99 17.14 -0.26
C ALA A 298 15.21 16.03 -0.97
N LEU A 299 13.91 16.24 -1.24
CA LEU A 299 13.07 15.26 -1.93
C LEU A 299 13.29 15.23 -3.45
N LEU A 300 13.75 16.33 -4.05
CA LEU A 300 14.04 16.40 -5.48
C LEU A 300 15.46 15.88 -5.84
N ALA A 301 16.39 15.90 -4.88
CA ALA A 301 17.74 15.37 -5.10
C ALA A 301 17.79 13.83 -5.10
N THR A 302 16.81 13.16 -4.48
CA THR A 302 16.76 11.69 -4.42
C THR A 302 16.37 11.04 -5.74
N SER A 303 15.64 11.73 -6.62
CA SER A 303 15.25 11.19 -7.92
C SER A 303 16.40 11.08 -8.92
N ALA A 304 17.41 11.95 -8.82
CA ALA A 304 18.60 11.91 -9.67
C ALA A 304 19.61 10.85 -9.21
N ALA A 305 19.69 10.59 -7.90
CA ALA A 305 20.56 9.56 -7.33
C ALA A 305 20.06 8.13 -7.61
N LEU A 306 18.74 7.95 -7.80
CA LEU A 306 18.13 6.65 -8.06
C LEU A 306 18.44 6.08 -9.46
N LYS A 307 18.72 6.95 -10.46
CA LYS A 307 19.18 6.51 -11.79
C LYS A 307 20.64 6.05 -11.83
N ALA A 308 21.45 6.46 -10.87
CA ALA A 308 22.87 6.11 -10.83
C ALA A 308 23.16 4.78 -10.10
N GLN A 309 22.21 4.26 -9.32
CA GLN A 309 22.42 3.07 -8.48
C GLN A 309 22.02 1.73 -9.14
N GLU A 310 21.52 1.75 -10.38
CA GLU A 310 21.22 0.50 -11.11
C GLU A 310 22.48 -0.29 -11.54
N LYS A 311 23.68 0.24 -11.25
CA LYS A 311 24.96 -0.37 -11.66
C LYS A 311 25.77 -1.06 -10.55
N VAL A 312 25.26 -1.15 -9.33
CA VAL A 312 25.97 -1.90 -8.26
C VAL A 312 25.19 -3.14 -7.90
N GLN A 313 25.11 -4.10 -8.78
CA GLN A 313 24.93 -5.50 -8.44
C GLN A 313 26.32 -6.13 -8.44
N LEU A 314 26.84 -6.45 -7.26
CA LEU A 314 27.90 -7.42 -7.12
C LEU A 314 27.31 -8.77 -7.59
N PRO A 315 27.83 -9.36 -8.69
CA PRO A 315 27.31 -10.63 -9.14
C PRO A 315 27.89 -11.73 -8.22
N ASP A 316 27.05 -12.33 -7.41
CA ASP A 316 27.29 -13.70 -7.01
C ASP A 316 27.25 -14.52 -8.30
N LYS A 317 28.41 -14.87 -8.83
CA LYS A 317 28.54 -15.72 -10.01
C LYS A 317 27.99 -17.10 -9.62
N LYS A 318 26.73 -17.35 -9.90
CA LYS A 318 26.18 -18.69 -9.85
C LYS A 318 26.82 -19.47 -11.00
N VAL A 319 27.55 -20.52 -10.67
CA VAL A 319 28.16 -21.42 -11.62
C VAL A 319 27.38 -22.72 -11.57
N ASP A 320 27.01 -23.27 -12.73
CA ASP A 320 26.43 -24.60 -12.82
C ASP A 320 27.53 -25.69 -12.52
N GLY A 321 27.12 -26.92 -12.36
CA GLY A 321 28.07 -28.05 -12.11
C GLY A 321 29.10 -28.26 -13.21
N GLY A 322 28.97 -27.60 -14.37
CA GLY A 322 29.87 -27.62 -15.52
C GLY A 322 30.76 -26.39 -15.66
N LEU A 323 30.88 -25.54 -14.63
CA LEU A 323 31.72 -24.33 -14.62
C LEU A 323 31.19 -23.18 -15.53
N ALA A 324 30.01 -23.29 -16.13
CA ALA A 324 29.41 -22.23 -16.88
C ALA A 324 28.81 -21.14 -15.94
N ILE A 325 28.98 -19.88 -16.31
CA ILE A 325 28.39 -18.77 -15.57
C ILE A 325 26.89 -18.69 -15.90
N ILE A 326 26.02 -18.87 -14.90
CA ILE A 326 24.59 -18.73 -15.06
C ILE A 326 24.24 -17.24 -14.96
N GLU A 327 23.86 -16.64 -16.08
CA GLU A 327 23.34 -15.28 -16.10
C GLU A 327 21.89 -15.23 -15.60
N ASP A 328 21.61 -14.30 -14.68
CA ASP A 328 20.25 -14.05 -14.22
C ASP A 328 19.39 -13.46 -15.35
N LYS A 329 18.14 -13.87 -15.41
CA LYS A 329 17.17 -13.32 -16.36
C LYS A 329 16.91 -11.85 -16.08
N LYS A 330 17.05 -11.03 -17.10
CA LYS A 330 16.74 -9.60 -17.05
C LYS A 330 15.33 -9.35 -17.59
N ARG A 331 14.69 -8.34 -17.03
CA ARG A 331 13.38 -7.89 -17.48
C ARG A 331 13.50 -7.22 -18.85
N PRO A 332 12.66 -7.56 -19.84
CA PRO A 332 12.58 -6.84 -21.10
C PRO A 332 11.98 -5.44 -20.89
N GLU A 333 12.38 -4.49 -21.71
CA GLU A 333 11.72 -3.19 -21.81
C GLU A 333 10.41 -3.38 -22.56
N ARG A 334 9.31 -2.84 -22.02
CA ARG A 334 7.96 -2.92 -22.58
C ARG A 334 7.47 -1.51 -22.88
N ALA A 335 6.88 -1.31 -24.07
CA ALA A 335 6.23 -0.05 -24.41
C ALA A 335 5.00 0.20 -23.52
N THR A 336 4.20 -0.86 -23.33
CA THR A 336 3.03 -0.84 -22.43
C THR A 336 3.25 -1.79 -21.26
N PRO A 337 3.12 -1.31 -20.00
CA PRO A 337 3.26 -2.17 -18.84
C PRO A 337 2.12 -3.19 -18.77
N VAL A 338 2.45 -4.43 -18.42
CA VAL A 338 1.43 -5.46 -18.22
C VAL A 338 0.75 -5.23 -16.87
N THR A 339 -0.56 -4.99 -16.89
CA THR A 339 -1.37 -4.81 -15.69
C THR A 339 -2.10 -6.09 -15.29
N PRO A 340 -2.45 -6.27 -13.99
CA PRO A 340 -3.11 -7.49 -13.53
C PRO A 340 -4.44 -7.76 -14.24
N PRO A 341 -4.83 -9.03 -14.47
CA PRO A 341 -6.13 -9.36 -15.06
C PRO A 341 -7.28 -8.83 -14.19
N GLY A 342 -8.30 -8.25 -14.83
CA GLY A 342 -9.39 -7.52 -14.16
C GLY A 342 -9.17 -6.01 -14.04
N SER A 343 -8.02 -5.48 -14.47
CA SER A 343 -7.73 -4.03 -14.43
C SER A 343 -8.46 -3.22 -15.52
N LEU A 344 -9.06 -3.86 -16.52
CA LEU A 344 -9.74 -3.31 -17.69
C LEU A 344 -8.80 -2.58 -18.68
N SER A 345 -7.99 -1.63 -18.20
CA SER A 345 -7.00 -0.89 -18.98
C SER A 345 -5.88 -0.40 -18.07
N ALA A 346 -4.72 -0.09 -18.64
CA ALA A 346 -3.60 0.52 -17.94
C ALA A 346 -3.98 1.88 -17.35
N ALA A 347 -4.78 2.68 -18.06
CA ALA A 347 -5.28 3.97 -17.60
C ALA A 347 -6.23 3.82 -16.41
N ASN A 348 -7.23 2.92 -16.50
CA ASN A 348 -8.14 2.65 -15.37
C ASN A 348 -7.38 2.17 -14.14
N PHE A 349 -6.41 1.27 -14.34
CA PHE A 349 -5.59 0.78 -13.24
C PHE A 349 -4.80 1.89 -12.56
N SER A 350 -4.10 2.74 -13.33
CA SER A 350 -3.29 3.82 -12.79
C SER A 350 -4.10 4.86 -12.01
N GLN A 351 -5.34 5.14 -12.44
CA GLN A 351 -6.23 6.09 -11.78
C GLN A 351 -6.80 5.56 -10.46
N HIS A 352 -7.14 4.27 -10.37
CA HIS A 352 -7.78 3.69 -9.21
C HIS A 352 -6.80 3.03 -8.24
N CYS A 353 -5.58 2.69 -8.68
CA CYS A 353 -4.60 2.02 -7.83
C CYS A 353 -3.91 2.98 -6.87
N THR A 354 -4.07 2.73 -5.57
CA THR A 354 -3.41 3.49 -4.49
C THR A 354 -2.06 2.93 -4.07
N ALA A 355 -1.45 2.03 -4.82
CA ALA A 355 -0.16 1.41 -4.51
C ALA A 355 -0.07 0.87 -3.06
N CYS A 356 -1.16 0.29 -2.55
CA CYS A 356 -1.20 -0.29 -1.20
C CYS A 356 -0.45 -1.64 -1.10
N GLN A 357 -0.15 -2.27 -2.23
CA GLN A 357 0.62 -3.51 -2.37
C GLN A 357 -0.03 -4.77 -1.77
N LEU A 358 -1.33 -4.74 -1.46
CA LEU A 358 -2.03 -5.91 -0.95
C LEU A 358 -2.08 -7.05 -1.98
N CYS A 359 -2.31 -6.74 -3.27
CA CYS A 359 -2.25 -7.72 -4.36
C CYS A 359 -0.84 -8.30 -4.57
N VAL A 360 0.21 -7.50 -4.27
CA VAL A 360 1.61 -7.95 -4.32
C VAL A 360 1.92 -8.94 -3.19
N SER A 361 1.35 -8.74 -1.99
CA SER A 361 1.57 -9.63 -0.84
C SER A 361 0.93 -11.01 -1.05
N VAL A 362 -0.26 -11.09 -1.69
CA VAL A 362 -0.98 -12.36 -1.93
C VAL A 362 -0.55 -13.08 -3.21
N CYS A 363 0.34 -12.50 -4.02
CA CYS A 363 0.79 -13.11 -5.26
C CYS A 363 1.78 -14.24 -5.00
N THR A 364 1.28 -15.46 -4.94
CA THR A 364 2.08 -16.67 -4.68
C THR A 364 3.06 -17.01 -5.80
N ASN A 365 2.81 -16.51 -7.02
CA ASN A 365 3.68 -16.76 -8.18
C ASN A 365 4.74 -15.65 -8.36
N HIS A 366 4.80 -14.67 -7.46
CA HIS A 366 5.79 -13.58 -7.43
C HIS A 366 5.87 -12.73 -8.72
N VAL A 367 4.77 -12.69 -9.48
CA VAL A 367 4.71 -11.92 -10.74
C VAL A 367 4.35 -10.47 -10.56
N LEU A 368 3.76 -10.06 -9.42
CA LEU A 368 3.42 -8.67 -9.15
C LEU A 368 4.55 -7.96 -8.43
N ARG A 369 5.04 -6.89 -9.02
CA ARG A 369 6.10 -6.04 -8.48
C ARG A 369 5.69 -4.58 -8.50
N PRO A 370 6.17 -3.76 -7.54
CA PRO A 370 6.01 -2.32 -7.60
C PRO A 370 6.78 -1.73 -8.79
N SER A 371 6.10 -0.94 -9.61
CA SER A 371 6.69 -0.24 -10.75
C SER A 371 7.71 0.80 -10.32
N VAL A 372 8.76 0.96 -11.10
CA VAL A 372 9.77 2.03 -10.97
C VAL A 372 9.53 3.18 -11.96
N ASN A 373 8.57 3.03 -12.88
CA ASN A 373 8.20 4.08 -13.82
C ASN A 373 7.55 5.25 -13.08
N LEU A 374 7.89 6.49 -13.44
CA LEU A 374 7.42 7.69 -12.75
C LEU A 374 5.89 7.90 -12.83
N HIS A 375 5.25 7.47 -13.91
CA HIS A 375 3.79 7.60 -14.07
C HIS A 375 3.01 6.59 -13.21
N THR A 376 3.53 5.37 -13.08
CA THR A 376 2.92 4.27 -12.32
C THR A 376 3.70 3.93 -11.06
N PHE A 377 4.41 4.90 -10.51
CA PHE A 377 5.37 4.70 -9.43
C PHE A 377 4.77 3.94 -8.24
N MET A 378 5.44 2.85 -7.84
CA MET A 378 5.02 1.91 -6.80
C MET A 378 3.68 1.18 -7.05
N GLN A 379 2.95 1.46 -8.11
CA GLN A 379 1.78 0.68 -8.50
C GLN A 379 2.24 -0.70 -8.97
N PRO A 380 1.48 -1.77 -8.69
CA PRO A 380 1.85 -3.11 -9.11
C PRO A 380 1.82 -3.26 -10.63
N GLU A 381 2.86 -3.83 -11.18
CA GLU A 381 2.95 -4.29 -12.58
C GLU A 381 3.33 -5.75 -12.61
N VAL A 382 3.04 -6.41 -13.72
CA VAL A 382 3.36 -7.83 -13.91
C VAL A 382 4.76 -7.96 -14.50
N SER A 383 5.61 -8.80 -13.88
CA SER A 383 6.95 -9.16 -14.34
C SER A 383 7.13 -10.66 -14.27
N TYR A 384 7.68 -11.25 -15.32
CA TYR A 384 7.79 -12.69 -15.47
C TYR A 384 9.20 -13.26 -15.22
N GLU A 385 10.06 -12.50 -14.56
CA GLU A 385 11.42 -12.94 -14.26
C GLU A 385 11.45 -14.13 -13.30
N ARG A 386 10.57 -14.16 -12.29
CA ARG A 386 10.56 -15.17 -11.23
C ARG A 386 9.40 -16.15 -11.29
N GLY A 387 8.42 -15.90 -12.14
CA GLY A 387 7.25 -16.75 -12.26
C GLY A 387 6.33 -16.27 -13.37
N TYR A 388 5.21 -16.93 -13.55
CA TYR A 388 4.19 -16.56 -14.51
C TYR A 388 2.79 -16.56 -13.88
N CYS A 389 1.87 -15.84 -14.50
CA CYS A 389 0.51 -15.69 -14.00
C CYS A 389 -0.34 -16.92 -14.33
N ARG A 390 -0.57 -17.79 -13.34
CA ARG A 390 -1.36 -19.03 -13.54
C ARG A 390 -2.80 -18.72 -13.90
N PRO A 391 -3.38 -19.39 -14.91
CA PRO A 391 -4.76 -19.13 -15.37
C PRO A 391 -5.81 -19.29 -14.29
N GLU A 392 -5.66 -20.26 -13.39
CA GLU A 392 -6.60 -20.57 -12.32
C GLU A 392 -6.50 -19.67 -11.08
N CYS A 393 -5.50 -18.76 -11.02
CA CYS A 393 -5.29 -17.89 -9.86
C CYS A 393 -5.94 -16.52 -10.07
N VAL A 394 -6.87 -16.14 -9.20
CA VAL A 394 -7.58 -14.84 -9.22
C VAL A 394 -7.36 -14.00 -7.95
N LYS A 395 -6.43 -14.40 -7.07
CA LYS A 395 -6.20 -13.81 -5.74
C LYS A 395 -6.03 -12.28 -5.76
N CYS A 396 -5.31 -11.71 -6.73
CA CYS A 396 -5.09 -10.27 -6.81
C CYS A 396 -6.39 -9.47 -7.03
N SER A 397 -7.37 -10.05 -7.75
CA SER A 397 -8.67 -9.41 -8.00
C SER A 397 -9.59 -9.47 -6.77
N GLU A 398 -9.51 -10.52 -5.98
CA GLU A 398 -10.33 -10.71 -4.77
C GLU A 398 -9.96 -9.71 -3.67
N VAL A 399 -8.66 -9.41 -3.52
CA VAL A 399 -8.13 -8.58 -2.42
C VAL A 399 -8.09 -7.10 -2.72
N CYS A 400 -8.24 -6.67 -3.97
CA CYS A 400 -8.11 -5.26 -4.34
C CYS A 400 -9.20 -4.41 -3.66
N PRO A 401 -8.83 -3.48 -2.75
CA PRO A 401 -9.83 -2.71 -2.00
C PRO A 401 -10.35 -1.49 -2.75
N THR A 402 -9.67 -1.05 -3.83
CA THR A 402 -10.00 0.17 -4.59
C THR A 402 -10.80 -0.11 -5.85
N GLY A 403 -10.97 -1.40 -6.24
CA GLY A 403 -11.57 -1.77 -7.52
C GLY A 403 -10.68 -1.51 -8.74
N ALA A 404 -9.40 -1.13 -8.55
CA ALA A 404 -8.42 -1.02 -9.63
C ALA A 404 -8.24 -2.36 -10.37
N ILE A 405 -8.38 -3.46 -9.64
CA ILE A 405 -8.51 -4.82 -10.18
C ILE A 405 -9.91 -5.28 -9.80
N ARG A 406 -10.79 -5.44 -10.76
CA ARG A 406 -12.15 -5.94 -10.52
C ARG A 406 -12.13 -7.42 -10.19
N PRO A 407 -13.02 -7.91 -9.32
CA PRO A 407 -13.18 -9.33 -9.06
C PRO A 407 -13.55 -10.04 -10.37
N ILE A 408 -12.80 -11.08 -10.69
CA ILE A 408 -13.02 -11.94 -11.87
C ILE A 408 -13.10 -13.40 -11.43
N THR A 409 -13.84 -14.21 -12.17
CA THR A 409 -13.84 -15.66 -11.99
C THR A 409 -12.63 -16.31 -12.69
N LYS A 410 -12.37 -17.59 -12.41
CA LYS A 410 -11.32 -18.34 -13.11
C LYS A 410 -11.63 -18.46 -14.61
N ALA A 411 -12.90 -18.60 -14.97
CA ALA A 411 -13.33 -18.65 -16.35
C ALA A 411 -13.09 -17.31 -17.06
N ASP A 412 -13.49 -16.18 -16.45
CA ASP A 412 -13.24 -14.86 -17.02
C ASP A 412 -11.73 -14.62 -17.25
N LYS A 413 -10.89 -15.08 -16.31
CA LYS A 413 -9.44 -14.87 -16.41
C LYS A 413 -8.83 -15.56 -17.64
N THR A 414 -9.33 -16.74 -18.01
CA THR A 414 -8.84 -17.45 -19.20
C THR A 414 -9.28 -16.80 -20.50
N ALA A 415 -10.30 -15.94 -20.46
CA ALA A 415 -10.80 -15.18 -21.58
C ALA A 415 -10.20 -13.75 -21.66
N ILE A 416 -9.56 -13.25 -20.59
CA ILE A 416 -9.01 -11.88 -20.58
C ILE A 416 -7.58 -11.87 -21.11
N GLN A 417 -7.35 -11.13 -22.19
CA GLN A 417 -6.03 -10.82 -22.72
C GLN A 417 -5.46 -9.57 -22.02
N ILE A 418 -4.44 -9.76 -21.19
CA ILE A 418 -3.71 -8.65 -20.55
C ILE A 418 -2.52 -8.15 -21.37
N GLY A 419 -2.16 -8.88 -22.40
CA GLY A 419 -1.06 -8.62 -23.31
C GLY A 419 -0.90 -9.79 -24.30
N HIS A 420 0.07 -9.69 -25.17
CA HIS A 420 0.41 -10.72 -26.14
C HIS A 420 1.90 -11.05 -26.12
N ALA A 421 2.25 -12.25 -26.52
CA ALA A 421 3.64 -12.67 -26.62
C ALA A 421 4.26 -12.12 -27.90
N VAL A 422 5.51 -11.66 -27.81
CA VAL A 422 6.35 -11.15 -28.91
C VAL A 422 7.61 -11.99 -28.98
N LEU A 423 7.96 -12.49 -30.16
CA LEU A 423 9.15 -13.29 -30.40
C LEU A 423 10.29 -12.43 -30.98
N ILE A 424 11.46 -12.48 -30.34
CA ILE A 424 12.72 -11.97 -30.86
C ILE A 424 13.50 -13.14 -31.41
N GLN A 425 13.39 -13.40 -32.71
CA GLN A 425 13.97 -14.60 -33.34
C GLN A 425 15.48 -14.71 -33.13
N GLU A 426 16.22 -13.58 -33.12
CA GLU A 426 17.67 -13.54 -32.91
C GLU A 426 18.10 -14.07 -31.56
N ASN A 427 17.25 -13.91 -30.54
CA ASN A 427 17.52 -14.40 -29.19
C ASN A 427 17.10 -15.87 -28.97
N CYS A 428 16.34 -16.45 -29.92
CA CYS A 428 15.88 -17.83 -29.78
C CYS A 428 17.04 -18.79 -29.95
N ILE A 429 17.25 -19.69 -28.97
CA ILE A 429 18.34 -20.68 -28.98
C ILE A 429 18.23 -21.64 -30.16
N VAL A 430 17.03 -21.89 -30.67
CA VAL A 430 16.84 -22.68 -31.89
C VAL A 430 17.49 -22.01 -33.09
N ASN A 431 17.30 -20.70 -33.20
CA ASN A 431 17.84 -19.92 -34.32
C ASN A 431 19.31 -19.53 -34.11
N ARG A 432 19.71 -19.21 -32.86
CA ARG A 432 21.05 -18.77 -32.52
C ARG A 432 22.05 -19.90 -32.38
N ASP A 433 21.64 -20.99 -31.69
CA ASP A 433 22.56 -22.05 -31.28
C ASP A 433 22.25 -23.40 -32.02
N GLY A 434 21.20 -23.45 -32.87
CA GLY A 434 20.80 -24.63 -33.62
C GLY A 434 20.24 -25.78 -32.74
N VAL A 435 19.85 -25.48 -31.49
CA VAL A 435 19.41 -26.48 -30.50
C VAL A 435 17.89 -26.64 -30.55
N THR A 436 17.40 -27.85 -30.57
CA THR A 436 15.96 -28.12 -30.51
C THR A 436 15.36 -27.63 -29.19
N CYS A 437 14.29 -26.84 -29.26
CA CYS A 437 13.58 -26.32 -28.11
C CYS A 437 12.06 -26.31 -28.42
N GLY A 438 11.24 -26.26 -27.41
CA GLY A 438 9.77 -26.17 -27.56
C GLY A 438 9.13 -25.72 -26.24
N ASN A 439 9.93 -25.14 -25.32
CA ASN A 439 9.48 -24.80 -23.98
C ASN A 439 8.29 -23.81 -24.00
N CYS A 440 8.35 -22.79 -24.84
CA CYS A 440 7.28 -21.79 -24.94
C CYS A 440 5.94 -22.39 -25.37
N ALA A 441 5.95 -23.31 -26.35
CA ALA A 441 4.73 -23.97 -26.83
C ALA A 441 4.19 -24.99 -25.80
N ARG A 442 5.07 -25.83 -25.23
CA ARG A 442 4.67 -26.85 -24.24
C ARG A 442 4.00 -26.27 -22.99
N HIS A 443 4.40 -25.09 -22.57
CA HIS A 443 3.87 -24.45 -21.36
C HIS A 443 2.83 -23.38 -21.63
N CYS A 444 2.39 -23.22 -22.90
CA CYS A 444 1.33 -22.28 -23.25
C CYS A 444 -0.03 -22.84 -22.85
N PRO A 445 -0.74 -22.28 -21.85
CA PRO A 445 -2.00 -22.83 -21.36
C PRO A 445 -3.14 -22.73 -22.36
N THR A 446 -3.05 -21.78 -23.30
CA THR A 446 -4.07 -21.55 -24.34
C THR A 446 -3.66 -22.11 -25.71
N GLN A 447 -2.52 -22.78 -25.77
CA GLN A 447 -1.96 -23.31 -27.04
C GLN A 447 -1.82 -22.22 -28.12
N ALA A 448 -1.54 -21.00 -27.71
CA ALA A 448 -1.35 -19.86 -28.61
C ALA A 448 0.00 -19.92 -29.37
N ILE A 449 0.90 -20.83 -29.02
CA ILE A 449 2.23 -20.95 -29.62
C ILE A 449 2.33 -22.31 -30.28
N LEU A 450 2.54 -22.28 -31.59
CA LEU A 450 2.74 -23.47 -32.41
C LEU A 450 4.22 -23.54 -32.83
N MET A 451 4.74 -24.74 -32.93
CA MET A 451 6.09 -24.98 -33.45
C MET A 451 5.99 -25.30 -34.95
N VAL A 452 6.65 -24.50 -35.77
CA VAL A 452 6.61 -24.59 -37.26
C VAL A 452 8.05 -24.74 -37.76
N ALA A 453 8.27 -25.62 -38.72
CA ALA A 453 9.58 -25.80 -39.34
C ALA A 453 10.07 -24.50 -39.98
N LYS A 454 11.36 -24.18 -39.78
CA LYS A 454 12.00 -22.98 -40.32
C LYS A 454 12.04 -23.04 -41.88
N ASP A 455 12.35 -24.22 -42.41
CA ASP A 455 12.24 -24.53 -43.83
C ASP A 455 11.18 -25.60 -44.02
N PRO A 456 10.04 -25.29 -44.70
CA PRO A 456 8.98 -26.26 -44.95
C PRO A 456 9.41 -27.45 -45.82
N ASN A 457 10.48 -27.30 -46.60
CA ASN A 457 10.95 -28.32 -47.53
C ASN A 457 11.98 -29.28 -46.90
N ASP A 458 12.49 -28.99 -45.71
CA ASP A 458 13.45 -29.82 -44.98
C ASP A 458 12.78 -30.49 -43.78
N PRO A 459 12.60 -31.85 -43.80
CA PRO A 459 12.02 -32.57 -42.67
C PRO A 459 12.80 -32.45 -41.36
N ASP A 460 14.10 -32.21 -41.42
CA ASP A 460 14.98 -32.06 -40.28
C ASP A 460 15.18 -30.59 -39.86
N SER A 461 14.45 -29.68 -40.49
CA SER A 461 14.51 -28.25 -40.21
C SER A 461 14.14 -27.96 -38.74
N PRO A 462 14.92 -27.12 -38.04
CA PRO A 462 14.61 -26.73 -36.68
C PRO A 462 13.26 -25.98 -36.61
N GLN A 463 12.47 -26.32 -35.60
CA GLN A 463 11.16 -25.72 -35.40
C GLN A 463 11.22 -24.43 -34.61
N LEU A 464 10.65 -23.36 -35.17
CA LEU A 464 10.52 -22.05 -34.53
C LEU A 464 9.09 -21.83 -33.99
N PRO A 465 8.95 -21.10 -32.87
CA PRO A 465 7.62 -20.77 -32.35
C PRO A 465 6.94 -19.70 -33.20
N VAL A 466 5.71 -19.96 -33.58
CA VAL A 466 4.78 -19.00 -34.20
C VAL A 466 3.65 -18.72 -33.23
N ILE A 467 3.34 -17.43 -33.02
CA ILE A 467 2.40 -16.98 -32.00
C ILE A 467 1.07 -16.63 -32.65
N ASN A 468 -0.01 -17.20 -32.15
CA ASN A 468 -1.37 -16.73 -32.42
C ASN A 468 -1.76 -15.74 -31.33
N GLU A 469 -1.72 -14.45 -31.67
CA GLU A 469 -2.00 -13.36 -30.73
C GLU A 469 -3.46 -13.40 -30.22
N GLU A 470 -4.42 -13.86 -31.04
CA GLU A 470 -5.83 -13.94 -30.66
C GLU A 470 -6.08 -14.92 -29.50
N LYS A 471 -5.28 -15.98 -29.40
CA LYS A 471 -5.36 -16.97 -28.31
C LYS A 471 -4.48 -16.65 -27.12
N CYS A 472 -3.59 -15.65 -27.24
CA CYS A 472 -2.62 -15.35 -26.20
C CYS A 472 -3.23 -14.50 -25.09
N ILE A 473 -3.34 -15.03 -23.87
CA ILE A 473 -3.85 -14.29 -22.70
C ILE A 473 -2.78 -13.43 -21.97
N GLY A 474 -1.52 -13.45 -22.43
CA GLY A 474 -0.46 -12.67 -21.81
C GLY A 474 0.01 -13.21 -20.46
N CYS A 475 -0.12 -14.50 -20.17
CA CYS A 475 0.21 -15.09 -18.86
C CYS A 475 1.70 -15.13 -18.53
N GLY A 476 2.59 -15.01 -19.52
CA GLY A 476 4.04 -14.96 -19.38
C GLY A 476 4.74 -16.28 -19.09
N ALA A 477 4.07 -17.43 -19.23
CA ALA A 477 4.71 -18.74 -19.08
C ALA A 477 5.84 -18.94 -20.10
N CYS A 478 5.62 -18.53 -21.34
CA CYS A 478 6.63 -18.56 -22.40
C CYS A 478 7.84 -17.67 -22.10
N GLU A 479 7.65 -16.48 -21.53
CA GLU A 479 8.72 -15.57 -21.12
C GLU A 479 9.50 -16.14 -19.93
N ASN A 480 8.80 -16.60 -18.89
CA ASN A 480 9.43 -17.11 -17.68
C ASN A 480 10.25 -18.38 -17.94
N LEU A 481 9.72 -19.31 -18.73
CA LEU A 481 10.35 -20.61 -18.96
C LEU A 481 11.31 -20.63 -20.17
N CYS A 482 11.46 -19.49 -20.87
CA CYS A 482 12.46 -19.38 -21.94
C CYS A 482 13.87 -19.56 -21.39
N PRO A 483 14.71 -20.45 -21.95
CA PRO A 483 16.08 -20.67 -21.50
C PRO A 483 17.06 -19.57 -21.92
N SER A 484 16.71 -18.75 -22.89
CA SER A 484 17.58 -17.67 -23.36
C SER A 484 17.93 -16.68 -22.27
N ARG A 485 19.19 -16.24 -22.24
CA ARG A 485 19.76 -15.30 -21.26
C ARG A 485 20.63 -14.26 -21.97
N PRO A 486 20.78 -13.02 -21.44
CA PRO A 486 20.10 -12.48 -20.24
C PRO A 486 18.64 -12.14 -20.47
N PHE A 487 18.23 -11.92 -21.73
CA PHE A 487 16.83 -11.65 -22.11
C PHE A 487 16.16 -12.89 -22.68
N SER A 488 14.89 -13.08 -22.37
CA SER A 488 14.08 -14.12 -23.01
C SER A 488 13.93 -13.83 -24.50
N ALA A 489 13.96 -14.86 -25.32
CA ALA A 489 13.67 -14.75 -26.75
C ALA A 489 12.20 -14.43 -27.04
N ILE A 490 11.32 -14.72 -26.10
CA ILE A 490 9.91 -14.43 -26.16
C ILE A 490 9.51 -13.66 -24.90
N TYR A 491 8.81 -12.55 -25.06
CA TYR A 491 8.35 -11.73 -23.95
C TYR A 491 6.90 -11.30 -24.16
N VAL A 492 6.25 -10.82 -23.11
CA VAL A 492 4.86 -10.35 -23.17
C VAL A 492 4.83 -8.83 -23.22
N GLU A 493 4.23 -8.27 -24.25
CA GLU A 493 3.89 -6.86 -24.36
C GLU A 493 2.49 -6.62 -23.77
N GLY A 494 2.29 -5.56 -22.99
CA GLY A 494 1.01 -5.25 -22.38
C GLY A 494 0.00 -4.67 -23.38
N HIS A 495 -1.29 -4.83 -23.09
CA HIS A 495 -2.34 -4.11 -23.79
C HIS A 495 -2.75 -2.86 -23.00
N GLU A 496 -2.91 -1.73 -23.70
CA GLU A 496 -3.49 -0.52 -23.09
C GLU A 496 -4.90 -0.76 -22.58
N GLN A 497 -5.70 -1.51 -23.34
CA GLN A 497 -7.02 -2.00 -22.93
C GLN A 497 -7.02 -3.52 -22.98
N HIS A 498 -7.47 -4.16 -21.89
CA HIS A 498 -7.63 -5.59 -21.89
C HIS A 498 -8.72 -6.01 -22.88
N ARG A 499 -8.49 -7.09 -23.60
CA ARG A 499 -9.42 -7.67 -24.57
C ARG A 499 -10.03 -8.94 -23.99
N ASN A 500 -11.20 -9.30 -24.45
CA ASN A 500 -11.80 -10.61 -24.18
C ASN A 500 -11.70 -11.45 -25.46
N ILE A 501 -11.30 -12.71 -25.28
CA ILE A 501 -11.26 -13.73 -26.33
C ILE A 501 -12.66 -14.28 -26.52
#